data_43a003743e7d912a53fe1232edeb892a
#
_entry.id   43a003743e7d912a53fe1232edeb892a
#
_cell.length_a   1.000
_cell.length_b   1.000
_cell.length_c   1.000
_cell.angle_alpha   90.00
_cell.angle_beta   90.00
_cell.angle_gamma   90.00
#
_symmetry.space_group_name_H-M   'P 1'
#
loop_
_entity.id
_entity.type
_entity.pdbx_description
1 polymer ?
#
loop_
_entity_poly.entity_id
_entity_poly.type
_entity_poly.pdbx_seq_one_letter_code
_entity_poly.pdbx_strand_id
1 'polypeptide(L)'
;MKKYDFRFNTTLIKSFLGKYFTKYKHAEFMYTNSVTGIVGFEIDDNVYELTNEYEAMDFLTLDGEATVFQISKTKWDKVESMINNDINESTINEKIQKVILVNDHTTLKIEQNVAYDMWDTKAIVFCFNNHEICFAKQDCWFSQEIEIYKGHDLLKKTGDGKNILEDFEANETKFACVERSIVEIN
;
A
#
# COMPACT_ATOMS: atom_id res chain seq x y z
N MET A 1 19.01 -14.07 9.88
CA MET A 1 18.20 -13.04 9.21
C MET A 1 16.74 -13.45 9.25
N LYS A 2 15.82 -12.54 9.58
CA LYS A 2 14.37 -12.76 9.48
C LYS A 2 13.91 -12.40 8.08
N LYS A 3 12.90 -13.12 7.60
CA LYS A 3 12.17 -12.79 6.39
C LYS A 3 10.83 -12.20 6.78
N TYR A 4 10.43 -11.14 6.10
CA TYR A 4 9.17 -10.46 6.36
C TYR A 4 8.23 -10.63 5.16
N ASP A 5 6.98 -10.92 5.44
CA ASP A 5 5.93 -11.02 4.42
C ASP A 5 4.70 -10.23 4.87
N PHE A 6 4.57 -9.03 4.32
CA PHE A 6 3.50 -8.07 4.60
C PHE A 6 2.53 -7.93 3.42
N ARG A 7 2.46 -8.95 2.57
CA ARG A 7 1.49 -8.93 1.48
C ARG A 7 0.06 -9.06 2.01
N PHE A 8 -0.86 -8.39 1.35
CA PHE A 8 -2.28 -8.51 1.68
C PHE A 8 -2.77 -9.94 1.61
N ASN A 9 -3.66 -10.29 2.54
CA ASN A 9 -4.33 -11.58 2.53
C ASN A 9 -5.25 -11.69 1.32
N THR A 10 -4.87 -12.49 0.34
CA THR A 10 -5.62 -12.67 -0.91
C THR A 10 -7.02 -13.26 -0.69
N THR A 11 -7.28 -13.98 0.39
CA THR A 11 -8.61 -14.48 0.73
C THR A 11 -9.56 -13.33 1.10
N LEU A 12 -9.07 -12.35 1.87
CA LEU A 12 -9.84 -11.15 2.17
C LEU A 12 -10.12 -10.38 0.88
N ILE A 13 -9.10 -10.14 0.04
CA ILE A 13 -9.26 -9.38 -1.19
C ILE A 13 -10.21 -10.08 -2.19
N LYS A 14 -10.14 -11.40 -2.31
CA LYS A 14 -11.10 -12.19 -3.10
C LYS A 14 -12.54 -12.00 -2.62
N SER A 15 -12.76 -11.78 -1.33
CA SER A 15 -14.08 -11.56 -0.78
C SER A 15 -14.70 -10.22 -1.20
N PHE A 16 -13.94 -9.32 -1.80
CA PHE A 16 -14.42 -8.03 -2.32
C PHE A 16 -15.01 -8.14 -3.74
N LEU A 17 -14.62 -9.16 -4.48
CA LEU A 17 -15.11 -9.34 -5.86
C LEU A 17 -16.62 -9.44 -5.93
N GLY A 18 -17.18 -8.76 -6.92
CA GLY A 18 -18.60 -8.75 -7.18
C GLY A 18 -19.45 -7.94 -6.21
N LYS A 19 -18.84 -7.36 -5.18
CA LYS A 19 -19.47 -6.46 -4.21
C LYS A 19 -19.40 -5.01 -4.67
N TYR A 20 -20.22 -4.16 -4.06
CA TYR A 20 -20.19 -2.73 -4.33
C TYR A 20 -19.16 -2.04 -3.47
N PHE A 21 -18.23 -1.33 -4.09
CA PHE A 21 -17.40 -0.33 -3.43
C PHE A 21 -18.25 0.93 -3.29
N THR A 22 -18.78 1.16 -2.09
CA THR A 22 -19.79 2.18 -1.85
C THR A 22 -19.17 3.57 -1.81
N LYS A 23 -18.13 3.72 -0.98
CA LYS A 23 -17.47 5.01 -0.73
C LYS A 23 -16.11 4.82 -0.08
N TYR A 24 -15.32 5.88 -0.08
CA TYR A 24 -14.10 5.96 0.73
C TYR A 24 -13.96 7.34 1.34
N LYS A 25 -13.16 7.43 2.40
CA LYS A 25 -12.81 8.69 3.06
C LYS A 25 -11.34 8.71 3.45
N HIS A 26 -10.80 9.89 3.52
CA HIS A 26 -9.41 10.15 3.88
C HIS A 26 -9.26 11.54 4.48
N ALA A 27 -8.15 11.79 5.18
CA ALA A 27 -7.76 13.13 5.60
C ALA A 27 -7.60 14.06 4.39
N GLU A 28 -7.56 15.35 4.61
CA GLU A 28 -7.19 16.32 3.58
C GLU A 28 -5.82 15.95 2.98
N PHE A 29 -5.68 16.16 1.67
CA PHE A 29 -4.42 15.88 0.99
C PHE A 29 -3.30 16.77 1.53
N MET A 30 -2.21 16.16 1.91
CA MET A 30 -0.98 16.86 2.33
C MET A 30 -0.29 17.52 1.15
N TYR A 31 -0.34 16.84 -0.01
CA TYR A 31 0.18 17.28 -1.30
C TYR A 31 -0.89 17.06 -2.37
N THR A 32 -0.50 16.81 -3.61
CA THR A 32 -1.41 16.73 -4.75
C THR A 32 -2.51 15.68 -4.58
N ASN A 33 -2.16 14.50 -4.04
CA ASN A 33 -3.06 13.35 -3.92
C ASN A 33 -2.64 12.37 -2.81
N SER A 34 -1.80 12.81 -1.87
CA SER A 34 -1.32 11.96 -0.78
C SER A 34 -1.93 12.34 0.56
N VAL A 35 -2.18 11.34 1.38
CA VAL A 35 -2.70 11.44 2.74
C VAL A 35 -1.82 10.67 3.70
N THR A 36 -1.77 11.10 4.95
CA THR A 36 -0.96 10.42 5.97
C THR A 36 -1.74 9.28 6.59
N GLY A 37 -1.23 8.08 6.41
CA GLY A 37 -1.47 6.91 7.24
C GLY A 37 -2.77 6.14 7.05
N ILE A 38 -3.93 6.76 6.85
CA ILE A 38 -5.22 6.05 6.91
C ILE A 38 -6.17 6.45 5.80
N VAL A 39 -6.76 5.43 5.15
CA VAL A 39 -7.90 5.57 4.23
C VAL A 39 -8.99 4.60 4.66
N GLY A 40 -10.20 5.10 4.93
CA GLY A 40 -11.38 4.26 5.16
C GLY A 40 -12.12 3.98 3.85
N PHE A 41 -12.61 2.76 3.68
CA PHE A 41 -13.47 2.42 2.54
C PHE A 41 -14.57 1.44 2.93
N GLU A 42 -15.69 1.50 2.22
CA GLU A 42 -16.85 0.65 2.47
C GLU A 42 -17.12 -0.24 1.26
N ILE A 43 -17.23 -1.54 1.53
CA ILE A 43 -17.59 -2.55 0.52
C ILE A 43 -18.85 -3.28 0.99
N ASP A 44 -19.94 -3.14 0.25
CA ASP A 44 -21.31 -3.39 0.69
C ASP A 44 -21.54 -2.65 2.03
N ASP A 45 -21.92 -3.34 3.09
CA ASP A 45 -22.14 -2.75 4.42
C ASP A 45 -20.93 -2.96 5.37
N ASN A 46 -19.77 -3.36 4.83
CA ASN A 46 -18.58 -3.60 5.65
C ASN A 46 -17.57 -2.47 5.46
N VAL A 47 -17.14 -1.90 6.57
CA VAL A 47 -16.12 -0.87 6.60
C VAL A 47 -14.75 -1.47 6.85
N TYR A 48 -13.80 -0.98 6.11
CA TYR A 48 -12.37 -1.34 6.21
C TYR A 48 -11.55 -0.07 6.35
N GLU A 49 -10.41 -0.21 7.00
CA GLU A 49 -9.33 0.78 6.98
C GLU A 49 -8.12 0.19 6.29
N LEU A 50 -7.51 1.00 5.47
CA LEU A 50 -6.18 0.79 4.91
C LEU A 50 -5.23 1.70 5.66
N THR A 51 -4.26 1.13 6.34
CA THR A 51 -3.23 1.86 7.08
C THR A 51 -1.87 1.69 6.43
N ASN A 52 -1.00 2.67 6.61
CA ASN A 52 0.41 2.62 6.23
C ASN A 52 1.24 3.09 7.41
N GLU A 53 1.54 2.16 8.32
CA GLU A 53 2.16 2.44 9.60
C GLU A 53 3.52 1.78 9.75
N TYR A 54 4.34 2.31 10.66
CA TYR A 54 5.65 1.75 10.96
C TYR A 54 5.53 0.40 11.64
N GLU A 55 6.30 -0.56 11.12
CA GLU A 55 6.55 -1.86 11.73
C GLU A 55 8.04 -2.02 12.02
N ALA A 56 8.36 -2.47 13.23
CA ALA A 56 9.73 -2.73 13.64
C ALA A 56 10.33 -3.93 12.91
N MET A 57 11.53 -3.80 12.41
CA MET A 57 12.24 -4.83 11.65
C MET A 57 13.69 -4.96 12.09
N ASP A 58 14.22 -6.17 12.02
CA ASP A 58 15.65 -6.42 12.27
C ASP A 58 16.45 -6.21 10.97
N PHE A 59 17.31 -5.21 10.97
CA PHE A 59 18.34 -5.00 9.96
C PHE A 59 19.68 -5.52 10.46
N LEU A 60 20.05 -6.78 10.22
CA LEU A 60 21.36 -7.35 10.63
C LEU A 60 21.78 -7.02 12.07
N THR A 61 20.94 -7.06 13.04
CA THR A 61 21.22 -6.61 14.44
C THR A 61 20.97 -5.13 14.74
N LEU A 62 20.54 -4.35 13.77
CA LEU A 62 20.08 -2.99 14.02
C LEU A 62 18.54 -2.98 14.03
N ASP A 63 17.98 -2.33 15.03
CA ASP A 63 16.55 -2.03 15.04
C ASP A 63 16.26 -1.05 13.91
N GLY A 64 15.35 -1.42 13.01
CA GLY A 64 14.88 -0.61 11.91
C GLY A 64 13.36 -0.58 11.87
N GLU A 65 12.81 0.29 11.08
CA GLU A 65 11.37 0.42 10.84
C GLU A 65 11.13 0.54 9.34
N ALA A 66 10.00 0.02 8.87
CA ALA A 66 9.49 0.29 7.53
C ALA A 66 7.98 0.46 7.60
N THR A 67 7.40 1.22 6.68
CA THR A 67 5.95 1.36 6.61
C THR A 67 5.33 0.16 5.91
N VAL A 68 4.25 -0.35 6.47
CA VAL A 68 3.55 -1.54 5.99
C VAL A 68 2.09 -1.23 5.74
N PHE A 69 1.59 -1.61 4.55
CA PHE A 69 0.17 -1.58 4.26
C PHE A 69 -0.55 -2.71 5.00
N GLN A 70 -1.64 -2.34 5.67
CA GLN A 70 -2.54 -3.30 6.29
C GLN A 70 -3.99 -2.94 5.97
N ILE A 71 -4.84 -3.97 5.82
CA ILE A 71 -6.29 -3.80 5.69
C ILE A 71 -6.95 -4.54 6.82
N SER A 72 -7.74 -3.81 7.61
CA SER A 72 -8.51 -4.37 8.71
C SER A 72 -9.98 -3.92 8.67
N LYS A 73 -10.88 -4.72 9.30
CA LYS A 73 -12.26 -4.30 9.50
C LYS A 73 -12.32 -3.27 10.61
N THR A 74 -13.13 -2.23 10.40
CA THR A 74 -13.36 -1.16 11.37
C THR A 74 -14.80 -0.67 11.31
N LYS A 75 -15.09 0.47 11.92
CA LYS A 75 -16.35 1.20 11.80
C LYS A 75 -16.10 2.55 11.14
N TRP A 76 -17.10 3.04 10.41
CA TRP A 76 -16.96 4.30 9.67
C TRP A 76 -16.57 5.48 10.57
N ASP A 77 -17.15 5.56 11.77
CA ASP A 77 -16.87 6.59 12.78
C ASP A 77 -15.48 6.46 13.44
N LYS A 78 -14.80 5.33 13.25
CA LYS A 78 -13.45 5.07 13.79
C LYS A 78 -12.31 5.40 12.83
N VAL A 79 -12.62 5.60 11.56
CA VAL A 79 -11.62 6.08 10.60
C VAL A 79 -11.44 7.57 10.80
N GLU A 80 -10.35 7.94 11.44
CA GLU A 80 -10.02 9.31 11.84
C GLU A 80 -8.78 9.78 11.11
N SER A 81 -8.61 11.11 10.98
CA SER A 81 -7.38 11.68 10.46
C SER A 81 -6.27 11.61 11.50
N MET A 82 -5.07 11.21 11.10
CA MET A 82 -3.88 11.21 11.98
C MET A 82 -3.40 12.63 12.35
N ILE A 83 -3.84 13.64 11.61
CA ILE A 83 -3.33 15.03 11.73
C ILE A 83 -4.43 16.06 12.02
N ASN A 84 -5.57 15.63 12.55
CA ASN A 84 -6.72 16.52 12.90
C ASN A 84 -7.20 17.45 11.77
N ASN A 85 -7.05 17.03 10.52
CA ASN A 85 -7.56 17.77 9.37
C ASN A 85 -9.00 17.33 9.04
N ASP A 86 -9.64 18.11 8.19
CA ASP A 86 -10.95 17.75 7.65
C ASP A 86 -10.89 16.41 6.92
N ILE A 87 -12.00 15.68 7.01
CA ILE A 87 -12.18 14.38 6.35
C ILE A 87 -12.93 14.59 5.05
N ASN A 88 -12.31 14.19 3.94
CA ASN A 88 -12.94 14.15 2.63
C ASN A 88 -13.61 12.78 2.42
N GLU A 89 -14.85 12.77 1.99
CA GLU A 89 -15.60 11.57 1.64
C GLU A 89 -15.96 11.58 0.15
N SER A 90 -15.79 10.45 -0.52
CA SER A 90 -16.10 10.27 -1.94
C SER A 90 -16.97 9.04 -2.14
N THR A 91 -18.13 9.22 -2.78
CA THR A 91 -19.03 8.14 -3.16
C THR A 91 -18.62 7.57 -4.51
N ILE A 92 -18.64 6.24 -4.61
CA ILE A 92 -18.33 5.46 -5.83
C ILE A 92 -19.57 4.66 -6.26
N ASN A 93 -20.06 3.81 -5.38
CA ASN A 93 -21.24 2.96 -5.57
C ASN A 93 -21.20 2.11 -6.86
N GLU A 94 -20.05 1.51 -7.13
CA GLU A 94 -19.86 0.63 -8.29
C GLU A 94 -19.39 -0.76 -7.86
N LYS A 95 -19.72 -1.74 -8.70
CA LYS A 95 -19.38 -3.15 -8.48
C LYS A 95 -17.92 -3.39 -8.82
N ILE A 96 -17.18 -4.00 -7.89
CA ILE A 96 -15.79 -4.42 -8.10
C ILE A 96 -15.77 -5.57 -9.10
N GLN A 97 -15.13 -5.38 -10.25
CA GLN A 97 -14.99 -6.38 -11.30
C GLN A 97 -13.69 -7.17 -11.13
N LYS A 98 -12.63 -6.49 -10.74
CA LYS A 98 -11.30 -7.05 -10.55
C LYS A 98 -10.57 -6.26 -9.49
N VAL A 99 -9.66 -6.91 -8.78
CA VAL A 99 -8.68 -6.24 -7.91
C VAL A 99 -7.27 -6.63 -8.37
N ILE A 100 -6.37 -5.64 -8.45
CA ILE A 100 -4.97 -5.87 -8.77
C ILE A 100 -4.14 -5.52 -7.53
N LEU A 101 -3.28 -6.43 -7.11
CA LEU A 101 -2.27 -6.18 -6.07
C LEU A 101 -0.91 -6.04 -6.74
N VAL A 102 -0.21 -4.99 -6.35
CA VAL A 102 1.21 -4.78 -6.70
C VAL A 102 2.01 -5.15 -5.47
N ASN A 103 2.81 -6.20 -5.57
CA ASN A 103 3.67 -6.65 -4.49
C ASN A 103 5.13 -6.45 -4.90
N ASP A 104 5.93 -5.89 -4.01
CA ASP A 104 7.36 -5.75 -4.18
C ASP A 104 8.11 -6.72 -3.25
N HIS A 105 9.12 -7.37 -3.79
CA HIS A 105 10.09 -8.17 -3.07
C HIS A 105 11.41 -7.40 -3.02
N THR A 106 11.72 -6.87 -1.87
CA THR A 106 12.94 -6.10 -1.67
C THR A 106 13.97 -6.94 -0.95
N THR A 107 15.16 -7.06 -1.56
CA THR A 107 16.33 -7.69 -0.94
C THR A 107 17.48 -6.69 -0.87
N LEU A 108 18.14 -6.64 0.28
CA LEU A 108 19.38 -5.89 0.47
C LEU A 108 20.48 -6.87 0.88
N LYS A 109 21.60 -6.83 0.19
CA LYS A 109 22.82 -7.57 0.55
C LYS A 109 23.91 -6.61 0.97
N ILE A 110 24.61 -6.95 2.04
CA ILE A 110 25.80 -6.24 2.52
C ILE A 110 26.91 -7.29 2.62
N GLU A 111 28.03 -7.08 1.93
CA GLU A 111 29.18 -8.01 1.91
C GLU A 111 28.75 -9.47 1.65
N GLN A 112 27.91 -9.72 0.67
CA GLN A 112 27.34 -11.03 0.29
C GLN A 112 26.32 -11.63 1.29
N ASN A 113 26.10 -11.00 2.45
CA ASN A 113 25.06 -11.42 3.38
C ASN A 113 23.75 -10.71 3.06
N VAL A 114 22.64 -11.46 3.06
CA VAL A 114 21.31 -10.84 2.95
C VAL A 114 21.01 -10.17 4.27
N ALA A 115 20.93 -8.84 4.22
CA ALA A 115 20.62 -7.98 5.35
C ALA A 115 19.12 -7.83 5.55
N TYR A 116 18.39 -7.77 4.44
CA TYR A 116 16.97 -7.51 4.39
C TYR A 116 16.31 -8.38 3.31
N ASP A 117 15.17 -8.97 3.63
CA ASP A 117 14.38 -9.80 2.73
C ASP A 117 12.91 -9.62 3.09
N MET A 118 12.21 -8.78 2.31
CA MET A 118 10.83 -8.40 2.60
C MET A 118 9.96 -8.47 1.35
N TRP A 119 8.80 -9.07 1.53
CA TRP A 119 7.66 -8.92 0.64
C TRP A 119 6.64 -7.97 1.24
N ASP A 120 6.19 -6.99 0.49
CA ASP A 120 5.08 -6.13 0.89
C ASP A 120 4.14 -5.81 -0.27
N THR A 121 2.91 -5.40 0.07
CA THR A 121 1.99 -4.86 -0.92
C THR A 121 2.26 -3.37 -1.11
N LYS A 122 2.68 -3.00 -2.31
CA LYS A 122 2.94 -1.61 -2.73
C LYS A 122 1.67 -0.86 -3.07
N ALA A 123 0.70 -1.53 -3.70
CA ALA A 123 -0.54 -0.91 -4.11
C ALA A 123 -1.69 -1.92 -4.25
N ILE A 124 -2.91 -1.41 -4.09
CA ILE A 124 -4.15 -2.09 -4.44
C ILE A 124 -4.93 -1.24 -5.43
N VAL A 125 -5.36 -1.86 -6.53
CA VAL A 125 -6.19 -1.22 -7.56
C VAL A 125 -7.54 -1.91 -7.62
N PHE A 126 -8.61 -1.19 -7.32
CA PHE A 126 -9.98 -1.63 -7.52
C PHE A 126 -10.42 -1.25 -8.92
N CYS A 127 -10.78 -2.23 -9.74
CA CYS A 127 -11.24 -2.02 -11.11
C CYS A 127 -12.76 -2.15 -11.18
N PHE A 128 -13.41 -1.13 -11.72
CA PHE A 128 -14.84 -1.05 -11.99
C PHE A 128 -15.10 -1.17 -13.49
N ASN A 129 -16.34 -0.94 -13.94
CA ASN A 129 -16.66 -1.04 -15.37
C ASN A 129 -15.95 0.03 -16.21
N ASN A 130 -15.89 1.26 -15.71
CA ASN A 130 -15.48 2.41 -16.50
C ASN A 130 -14.30 3.21 -15.89
N HIS A 131 -13.79 2.80 -14.76
CA HIS A 131 -12.63 3.45 -14.12
C HIS A 131 -12.00 2.54 -13.07
N GLU A 132 -10.92 3.03 -12.49
CA GLU A 132 -10.15 2.38 -11.42
C GLU A 132 -9.94 3.36 -10.27
N ILE A 133 -9.72 2.80 -9.07
CA ILE A 133 -9.19 3.52 -7.91
C ILE A 133 -7.96 2.76 -7.44
N CYS A 134 -6.87 3.48 -7.23
CA CYS A 134 -5.63 2.93 -6.71
C CYS A 134 -5.27 3.62 -5.39
N PHE A 135 -4.93 2.81 -4.40
CA PHE A 135 -4.24 3.23 -3.19
C PHE A 135 -2.83 2.67 -3.24
N ALA A 136 -1.83 3.54 -3.18
CA ALA A 136 -0.43 3.16 -3.31
C ALA A 136 0.44 3.78 -2.21
N LYS A 137 1.45 3.07 -1.76
CA LYS A 137 2.53 3.63 -0.94
C LYS A 137 3.42 4.51 -1.82
N GLN A 138 3.97 5.56 -1.28
CA GLN A 138 5.08 6.27 -1.93
C GLN A 138 6.30 5.36 -2.12
N ASP A 139 7.16 5.69 -3.09
CA ASP A 139 8.44 5.01 -3.29
C ASP A 139 9.48 5.47 -2.25
N CYS A 140 9.11 5.34 -0.99
CA CYS A 140 9.96 5.65 0.16
C CYS A 140 9.57 4.72 1.32
N TRP A 141 10.53 4.00 1.88
CA TRP A 141 10.26 3.03 2.94
C TRP A 141 9.76 3.62 4.24
N PHE A 142 10.10 4.89 4.47
CA PHE A 142 9.78 5.59 5.70
C PHE A 142 8.59 6.54 5.56
N SER A 143 7.95 6.59 4.40
CA SER A 143 6.78 7.44 4.20
C SER A 143 5.51 6.73 4.63
N GLN A 144 4.78 7.30 5.58
CA GLN A 144 3.44 6.85 5.94
C GLN A 144 2.36 7.30 4.93
N GLU A 145 2.74 8.02 3.88
CA GLU A 145 1.77 8.56 2.94
C GLU A 145 1.16 7.48 2.06
N ILE A 146 -0.14 7.62 1.84
CA ILE A 146 -0.93 6.83 0.89
C ILE A 146 -1.33 7.75 -0.25
N GLU A 147 -0.89 7.41 -1.45
CA GLU A 147 -1.29 8.10 -2.67
C GLU A 147 -2.62 7.54 -3.18
N ILE A 148 -3.54 8.42 -3.53
CA ILE A 148 -4.87 8.06 -4.02
C ILE A 148 -5.01 8.52 -5.47
N TYR A 149 -5.25 7.58 -6.36
CA TYR A 149 -5.46 7.85 -7.78
C TYR A 149 -6.83 7.36 -8.23
N LYS A 150 -7.46 8.09 -9.16
CA LYS A 150 -8.72 7.73 -9.80
C LYS A 150 -8.61 7.97 -11.31
N GLY A 151 -9.03 7.00 -12.10
CA GLY A 151 -8.96 7.12 -13.57
C GLY A 151 -8.86 5.77 -14.27
N HIS A 152 -7.93 5.65 -15.22
CA HIS A 152 -7.66 4.45 -16.00
C HIS A 152 -6.17 4.14 -16.01
N ASP A 153 -5.84 2.88 -16.23
CA ASP A 153 -4.44 2.41 -16.33
C ASP A 153 -3.60 2.78 -15.08
N LEU A 154 -4.21 2.73 -13.90
CA LEU A 154 -3.60 3.24 -12.66
C LEU A 154 -2.42 2.39 -12.18
N LEU A 155 -2.28 1.17 -12.68
CA LEU A 155 -1.09 0.36 -12.45
C LEU A 155 0.22 1.12 -12.82
N LYS A 156 0.16 2.01 -13.84
CA LYS A 156 1.30 2.84 -14.26
C LYS A 156 1.69 3.93 -13.25
N LYS A 157 0.83 4.19 -12.27
CA LYS A 157 1.04 5.20 -11.21
C LYS A 157 1.77 4.63 -9.98
N THR A 158 1.95 3.32 -9.89
CA THR A 158 2.50 2.68 -8.69
C THR A 158 4.03 2.76 -8.58
N GLY A 159 4.68 3.59 -9.39
CA GLY A 159 6.14 3.67 -9.44
C GLY A 159 6.80 2.37 -9.93
N ASP A 160 8.10 2.30 -9.99
CA ASP A 160 8.85 1.08 -10.36
C ASP A 160 9.76 0.55 -9.24
N GLY A 161 9.71 1.17 -8.07
CA GLY A 161 10.49 0.80 -6.89
C GLY A 161 11.97 1.20 -6.95
N LYS A 162 12.42 1.85 -8.03
CA LYS A 162 13.84 2.19 -8.18
C LYS A 162 14.31 3.26 -7.20
N ASN A 163 13.43 4.19 -6.84
CA ASN A 163 13.78 5.25 -5.88
C ASN A 163 14.18 4.67 -4.52
N ILE A 164 13.60 3.51 -4.14
CA ILE A 164 14.00 2.80 -2.92
C ILE A 164 15.47 2.35 -2.99
N LEU A 165 15.97 2.04 -4.20
CA LEU A 165 17.34 1.57 -4.40
C LEU A 165 18.37 2.68 -4.24
N GLU A 166 18.01 3.92 -4.58
CA GLU A 166 18.93 5.08 -4.50
C GLU A 166 19.40 5.33 -3.06
N ASP A 167 18.55 5.07 -2.08
CA ASP A 167 18.88 5.18 -0.66
C ASP A 167 19.97 4.17 -0.21
N PHE A 168 20.17 3.09 -0.97
CA PHE A 168 21.12 2.01 -0.65
C PHE A 168 22.37 1.99 -1.51
N GLU A 169 22.39 2.66 -2.67
CA GLU A 169 23.52 2.67 -3.60
C GLU A 169 24.73 3.51 -3.13
N ALA A 170 24.62 4.21 -2.00
CA ALA A 170 25.65 5.09 -1.48
C ALA A 170 26.97 4.38 -1.06
N ASN A 171 27.07 3.05 -1.19
CA ASN A 171 28.28 2.29 -0.82
C ASN A 171 28.49 1.08 -1.74
N GLU A 172 29.72 0.92 -2.27
CA GLU A 172 30.12 -0.21 -3.16
C GLU A 172 29.91 -1.61 -2.58
N THR A 173 29.67 -1.73 -1.26
CA THR A 173 29.45 -3.00 -0.58
C THR A 173 27.98 -3.37 -0.40
N LYS A 174 27.06 -2.50 -0.78
CA LYS A 174 25.62 -2.70 -0.64
C LYS A 174 24.99 -2.95 -2.00
N PHE A 175 24.20 -3.98 -2.10
CA PHE A 175 23.42 -4.31 -3.28
C PHE A 175 21.95 -4.47 -2.89
N ALA A 176 21.10 -3.61 -3.45
CA ALA A 176 19.66 -3.69 -3.28
C ALA A 176 18.99 -4.11 -4.58
N CYS A 177 17.92 -4.88 -4.48
CA CYS A 177 17.10 -5.32 -5.60
C CYS A 177 15.63 -5.27 -5.21
N VAL A 178 14.80 -4.77 -6.11
CA VAL A 178 13.34 -4.85 -6.02
C VAL A 178 12.80 -5.66 -7.20
N GLU A 179 12.09 -6.73 -6.88
CA GLU A 179 11.38 -7.56 -7.86
C GLU A 179 9.87 -7.36 -7.67
N ARG A 180 9.18 -6.92 -8.71
CA ARG A 180 7.74 -6.65 -8.69
C ARG A 180 6.92 -7.84 -9.17
N SER A 181 5.86 -8.15 -8.45
CA SER A 181 4.85 -9.14 -8.80
C SER A 181 3.48 -8.48 -8.87
N ILE A 182 2.76 -8.70 -9.97
CA ILE A 182 1.39 -8.24 -10.18
C ILE A 182 0.46 -9.44 -10.01
N VAL A 183 -0.49 -9.33 -9.09
CA VAL A 183 -1.49 -10.37 -8.82
C VAL A 183 -2.86 -9.84 -9.19
N GLU A 184 -3.45 -10.39 -10.25
CA GLU A 184 -4.83 -10.10 -10.65
C GLU A 184 -5.78 -11.08 -9.96
N ILE A 185 -6.83 -10.55 -9.35
CA ILE A 185 -7.89 -11.28 -8.65
C ILE A 185 -9.19 -10.99 -9.39
N ASN A 186 -9.72 -12.01 -10.06
CA ASN A 186 -10.91 -11.99 -10.91
C ASN A 186 -12.02 -12.86 -10.34
#